data_dc2c3be81c1349da7ac459a711f8e015
#
_entry.id   dc2c3be81c1349da7ac459a711f8e015
#
_cell.length_a   1.000
_cell.length_b   1.000
_cell.length_c   1.000
_cell.angle_alpha   90.00
_cell.angle_beta   90.00
_cell.angle_gamma   90.00
#
_symmetry.space_group_name_H-M   'P 1'
#
loop_
_entity.id
_entity.type
_entity.pdbx_description
1 polymer ?
#
loop_
_entity_poly.entity_id
_entity_poly.type
_entity_poly.pdbx_seq_one_letter_code
_entity_poly.pdbx_strand_id
1 'polypeptide(L)'
;MGPAQITPHGATRIEVRAGSTTLAALRAEPVDPASAVAVLVPGYTGSKEDFAALLDPLRSAGLSVLAVDLPGQYESGGPDREDEYLPDPLGRTLAALVTDLACGGRQRVLLLGHSYGGLVARSAVLSGAPVTGLTLLGSGPGALPSGRRRALIDITEPVLRTEGIEVVQQLLETQDGIAEPPALAALLRARFLSSATAGLLGMAIGLRTEPDRVTELAAALRTAGVPCLVAFGEFDDAWPVPTQRAMALRLGAEIAVVPGAAHSPATENPDALLDALLPIWRRWLTAS
;
A
#
# COMPACT_ATOMS: atom_id res chain seq x y z
N MET A 1 3.29 -12.29 19.86
CA MET A 1 2.39 -12.43 18.70
C MET A 1 3.16 -13.10 17.58
N GLY A 2 2.48 -13.89 16.72
CA GLY A 2 3.09 -14.41 15.50
C GLY A 2 3.28 -13.31 14.45
N PRO A 3 3.96 -13.63 13.32
CA PRO A 3 4.15 -12.66 12.23
C PRO A 3 2.81 -12.18 11.66
N ALA A 4 2.69 -10.87 11.46
CA ALA A 4 1.42 -10.24 11.08
C ALA A 4 0.87 -10.71 9.72
N GLN A 5 1.72 -10.99 8.73
CA GLN A 5 1.31 -11.42 7.39
C GLN A 5 0.70 -12.83 7.33
N ILE A 6 0.93 -13.65 8.35
CA ILE A 6 0.33 -14.99 8.48
C ILE A 6 -0.68 -15.07 9.63
N THR A 7 -1.17 -13.92 10.09
CA THR A 7 -2.26 -13.86 11.08
C THR A 7 -3.50 -14.54 10.52
N PRO A 8 -4.10 -15.53 11.21
CA PRO A 8 -5.36 -16.12 10.80
C PRO A 8 -6.47 -15.05 10.75
N HIS A 9 -7.28 -15.07 9.71
CA HIS A 9 -8.35 -14.11 9.48
C HIS A 9 -9.56 -14.75 8.77
N GLY A 10 -10.73 -14.12 8.91
CA GLY A 10 -11.97 -14.54 8.26
C GLY A 10 -12.20 -13.97 6.85
N ALA A 11 -11.19 -13.36 6.23
CA ALA A 11 -11.32 -12.83 4.88
C ALA A 11 -11.31 -13.93 3.82
N THR A 12 -12.04 -13.69 2.73
CA THR A 12 -12.11 -14.58 1.57
C THR A 12 -11.15 -14.07 0.48
N ARG A 13 -10.42 -14.99 -0.16
CA ARG A 13 -9.67 -14.71 -1.39
C ARG A 13 -10.64 -14.55 -2.54
N ILE A 14 -10.52 -13.45 -3.26
CA ILE A 14 -11.36 -13.13 -4.43
C ILE A 14 -10.52 -12.50 -5.52
N GLU A 15 -11.11 -12.44 -6.72
CA GLU A 15 -10.66 -11.58 -7.80
C GLU A 15 -11.59 -10.37 -7.93
N VAL A 16 -11.02 -9.18 -8.14
CA VAL A 16 -11.78 -7.95 -8.35
C VAL A 16 -11.39 -7.28 -9.65
N ARG A 17 -12.37 -6.72 -10.36
CA ARG A 17 -12.10 -5.92 -11.56
C ARG A 17 -11.58 -4.54 -11.18
N ALA A 18 -10.59 -4.08 -11.94
CA ALA A 18 -10.02 -2.74 -11.86
C ALA A 18 -9.87 -2.21 -13.31
N GLY A 19 -10.97 -1.71 -13.89
CA GLY A 19 -11.03 -1.38 -15.32
C GLY A 19 -10.92 -2.62 -16.20
N SER A 20 -9.86 -2.70 -17.02
CA SER A 20 -9.56 -3.87 -17.86
C SER A 20 -8.75 -4.95 -17.17
N THR A 21 -8.25 -4.69 -15.95
CA THR A 21 -7.36 -5.58 -15.18
C THR A 21 -8.15 -6.30 -14.10
N THR A 22 -7.73 -7.51 -13.76
CA THR A 22 -8.22 -8.29 -12.62
C THR A 22 -7.13 -8.35 -11.56
N LEU A 23 -7.49 -8.05 -10.31
CA LEU A 23 -6.58 -8.07 -9.17
C LEU A 23 -6.99 -9.16 -8.19
N ALA A 24 -6.03 -9.89 -7.66
CA ALA A 24 -6.22 -10.76 -6.50
C ALA A 24 -6.40 -9.92 -5.23
N ALA A 25 -7.32 -10.30 -4.37
CA ALA A 25 -7.64 -9.56 -3.17
C ALA A 25 -8.06 -10.47 -2.01
N LEU A 26 -7.90 -9.96 -0.79
CA LEU A 26 -8.53 -10.47 0.42
C LEU A 26 -9.71 -9.55 0.77
N ARG A 27 -10.90 -10.13 0.91
CA ARG A 27 -12.12 -9.41 1.24
C ARG A 27 -12.68 -9.87 2.59
N ALA A 28 -12.86 -8.92 3.51
CA ALA A 28 -13.51 -9.16 4.80
C ALA A 28 -14.75 -8.27 4.92
N GLU A 29 -15.91 -8.90 5.11
CA GLU A 29 -17.19 -8.21 5.22
C GLU A 29 -17.69 -8.22 6.68
N PRO A 30 -18.18 -7.10 7.22
CA PRO A 30 -18.83 -7.07 8.52
C PRO A 30 -20.15 -7.83 8.49
N VAL A 31 -20.68 -8.17 9.67
CA VAL A 31 -21.98 -8.86 9.80
C VAL A 31 -23.13 -7.92 9.40
N ASP A 32 -23.08 -6.67 9.86
CA ASP A 32 -24.03 -5.63 9.50
C ASP A 32 -23.60 -4.92 8.21
N PRO A 33 -24.50 -4.20 7.53
CA PRO A 33 -24.13 -3.42 6.35
C PRO A 33 -22.96 -2.50 6.61
N ALA A 34 -21.92 -2.59 5.78
CA ALA A 34 -20.70 -1.82 5.93
C ALA A 34 -20.96 -0.31 5.85
N SER A 35 -20.33 0.45 6.73
CA SER A 35 -20.36 1.92 6.71
C SER A 35 -19.53 2.51 5.56
N ALA A 36 -18.49 1.79 5.15
CA ALA A 36 -17.57 2.14 4.06
C ALA A 36 -16.75 0.92 3.63
N VAL A 37 -16.04 1.03 2.51
CA VAL A 37 -14.99 0.08 2.09
C VAL A 37 -13.62 0.68 2.37
N ALA A 38 -12.77 -0.04 3.09
CA ALA A 38 -11.35 0.26 3.25
C ALA A 38 -10.55 -0.51 2.18
N VAL A 39 -9.97 0.19 1.22
CA VAL A 39 -9.08 -0.37 0.19
C VAL A 39 -7.65 -0.21 0.67
N LEU A 40 -6.92 -1.33 0.82
CA LEU A 40 -5.56 -1.39 1.33
C LEU A 40 -4.61 -1.81 0.21
N VAL A 41 -3.61 -0.95 -0.06
CA VAL A 41 -2.70 -1.09 -1.20
C VAL A 41 -1.27 -1.27 -0.70
N PRO A 42 -0.59 -2.37 -1.04
CA PRO A 42 0.74 -2.70 -0.54
C PRO A 42 1.85 -1.89 -1.21
N GLY A 43 3.05 -1.96 -0.61
CA GLY A 43 4.26 -1.36 -1.14
C GLY A 43 4.97 -2.22 -2.19
N TYR A 44 6.17 -1.79 -2.58
CA TYR A 44 7.11 -2.53 -3.42
C TYR A 44 7.41 -3.89 -2.79
N THR A 45 7.39 -4.95 -3.57
CA THR A 45 7.53 -6.36 -3.15
C THR A 45 6.48 -6.86 -2.13
N GLY A 46 5.50 -6.01 -1.79
CA GLY A 46 4.42 -6.36 -0.87
C GLY A 46 3.31 -7.17 -1.53
N SER A 47 2.30 -7.51 -0.73
CA SER A 47 1.08 -8.16 -1.16
C SER A 47 -0.08 -7.83 -0.20
N LYS A 48 -1.29 -8.25 -0.55
CA LYS A 48 -2.48 -8.14 0.30
C LYS A 48 -2.31 -8.75 1.70
N GLU A 49 -1.40 -9.73 1.85
CA GLU A 49 -1.08 -10.38 3.11
C GLU A 49 -0.37 -9.43 4.11
N ASP A 50 0.24 -8.34 3.65
CA ASP A 50 0.84 -7.34 4.56
C ASP A 50 -0.21 -6.71 5.49
N PHE A 51 -1.49 -6.83 5.14
CA PHE A 51 -2.62 -6.31 5.92
C PHE A 51 -3.40 -7.40 6.67
N ALA A 52 -2.94 -8.65 6.70
CA ALA A 52 -3.67 -9.77 7.29
C ALA A 52 -4.11 -9.51 8.74
N ALA A 53 -3.24 -8.91 9.55
CA ALA A 53 -3.54 -8.58 10.94
C ALA A 53 -4.59 -7.44 11.11
N LEU A 54 -4.85 -6.67 10.05
CA LEU A 54 -5.83 -5.56 10.09
C LEU A 54 -7.24 -6.00 9.64
N LEU A 55 -7.37 -7.12 8.91
CA LEU A 55 -8.62 -7.49 8.23
C LEU A 55 -9.78 -7.67 9.20
N ASP A 56 -9.62 -8.53 10.20
CA ASP A 56 -10.68 -8.81 11.18
C ASP A 56 -10.97 -7.64 12.13
N PRO A 57 -9.97 -6.90 12.65
CA PRO A 57 -10.23 -5.70 13.44
C PRO A 57 -10.99 -4.60 12.65
N LEU A 58 -10.63 -4.32 11.41
CA LEU A 58 -11.32 -3.34 10.58
C LEU A 58 -12.75 -3.80 10.25
N ARG A 59 -12.93 -5.08 9.93
CA ARG A 59 -14.24 -5.70 9.74
C ARG A 59 -15.11 -5.56 10.99
N SER A 60 -14.55 -5.84 12.17
CA SER A 60 -15.24 -5.71 13.46
C SER A 60 -15.58 -4.26 13.81
N ALA A 61 -14.86 -3.30 13.23
CA ALA A 61 -15.16 -1.88 13.32
C ALA A 61 -16.29 -1.42 12.36
N GLY A 62 -16.92 -2.35 11.61
CA GLY A 62 -18.03 -2.05 10.69
C GLY A 62 -17.60 -1.63 9.28
N LEU A 63 -16.37 -1.93 8.89
CA LEU A 63 -15.87 -1.67 7.54
C LEU A 63 -15.86 -2.93 6.68
N SER A 64 -16.27 -2.84 5.42
CA SER A 64 -15.83 -3.78 4.40
C SER A 64 -14.35 -3.53 4.12
N VAL A 65 -13.52 -4.57 4.05
CA VAL A 65 -12.08 -4.43 3.82
C VAL A 65 -11.69 -5.14 2.53
N LEU A 66 -10.92 -4.47 1.69
CA LEU A 66 -10.38 -5.01 0.47
C LEU A 66 -8.87 -4.74 0.40
N ALA A 67 -8.07 -5.73 0.76
CA ALA A 67 -6.63 -5.69 0.55
C ALA A 67 -6.29 -6.30 -0.81
N VAL A 68 -5.56 -5.57 -1.66
CA VAL A 68 -5.29 -5.98 -3.05
C VAL A 68 -3.81 -6.27 -3.27
N ASP A 69 -3.53 -7.16 -4.22
CA ASP A 69 -2.24 -7.21 -4.90
C ASP A 69 -2.31 -6.26 -6.10
N LEU A 70 -1.38 -5.31 -6.21
CA LEU A 70 -1.26 -4.49 -7.42
C LEU A 70 -0.94 -5.37 -8.64
N PRO A 71 -1.18 -4.89 -9.88
CA PRO A 71 -0.74 -5.60 -11.06
C PRO A 71 0.70 -6.09 -10.93
N GLY A 72 0.94 -7.35 -11.28
CA GLY A 72 2.27 -7.98 -11.20
C GLY A 72 2.78 -8.33 -9.81
N GLN A 73 2.02 -8.09 -8.75
CA GLN A 73 2.38 -8.53 -7.40
C GLN A 73 1.72 -9.87 -7.10
N TYR A 74 2.48 -10.78 -6.53
CA TYR A 74 2.09 -12.08 -6.00
C TYR A 74 1.06 -12.84 -6.87
N GLU A 75 -0.23 -12.77 -6.53
CA GLU A 75 -1.31 -13.50 -7.21
C GLU A 75 -2.00 -12.66 -8.31
N SER A 76 -1.67 -11.38 -8.46
CA SER A 76 -2.16 -10.54 -9.54
C SER A 76 -1.28 -10.66 -10.77
N GLY A 77 -1.86 -11.04 -11.90
CA GLY A 77 -1.20 -10.90 -13.20
C GLY A 77 -0.89 -9.44 -13.54
N GLY A 78 -0.04 -9.23 -14.53
CA GLY A 78 0.28 -7.87 -14.94
C GLY A 78 0.89 -7.80 -16.33
N PRO A 79 1.06 -6.57 -16.87
CA PRO A 79 1.64 -6.35 -18.20
C PRO A 79 3.14 -6.69 -18.27
N ASP A 80 3.66 -6.87 -19.47
CA ASP A 80 5.07 -7.20 -19.70
C ASP A 80 5.97 -5.96 -19.74
N ARG A 81 5.41 -4.75 -19.73
CA ARG A 81 6.13 -3.49 -19.89
C ARG A 81 6.38 -2.81 -18.54
N GLU A 82 7.62 -2.44 -18.27
CA GLU A 82 8.04 -1.80 -17.02
C GLU A 82 7.36 -0.44 -16.77
N ASP A 83 7.12 0.36 -17.81
CA ASP A 83 6.51 1.68 -17.71
C ASP A 83 5.02 1.62 -17.27
N GLU A 84 4.37 0.47 -17.40
CA GLU A 84 3.00 0.26 -16.90
C GLU A 84 2.92 0.04 -15.38
N TYR A 85 4.07 -0.09 -14.73
CA TYR A 85 4.16 -0.24 -13.28
C TYR A 85 4.60 1.03 -12.54
N LEU A 86 4.73 2.15 -13.25
CA LEU A 86 4.93 3.46 -12.63
C LEU A 86 3.68 3.89 -11.84
N PRO A 87 3.80 4.84 -10.88
CA PRO A 87 2.66 5.25 -10.05
C PRO A 87 1.44 5.71 -10.85
N ASP A 88 1.59 6.40 -11.99
CA ASP A 88 0.45 6.88 -12.76
C ASP A 88 -0.35 5.78 -13.48
N PRO A 89 0.25 4.82 -14.22
CA PRO A 89 -0.48 3.67 -14.75
C PRO A 89 -1.19 2.85 -13.69
N LEU A 90 -0.48 2.49 -12.61
CA LEU A 90 -1.07 1.75 -11.50
C LEU A 90 -2.16 2.56 -10.79
N GLY A 91 -1.96 3.88 -10.65
CA GLY A 91 -2.95 4.79 -10.10
C GLY A 91 -4.25 4.82 -10.91
N ARG A 92 -4.17 4.78 -12.25
CA ARG A 92 -5.37 4.67 -13.11
C ARG A 92 -6.11 3.35 -12.90
N THR A 93 -5.39 2.25 -12.77
CA THR A 93 -5.99 0.94 -12.45
C THR A 93 -6.69 0.99 -11.08
N LEU A 94 -6.04 1.56 -10.08
CA LEU A 94 -6.61 1.72 -8.75
C LEU A 94 -7.80 2.69 -8.74
N ALA A 95 -7.76 3.76 -9.54
CA ALA A 95 -8.89 4.70 -9.68
C ALA A 95 -10.11 4.02 -10.28
N ALA A 96 -9.93 3.14 -11.27
CA ALA A 96 -11.03 2.35 -11.82
C ALA A 96 -11.66 1.44 -10.77
N LEU A 97 -10.85 0.71 -9.98
CA LEU A 97 -11.33 -0.11 -8.87
C LEU A 97 -12.14 0.72 -7.86
N VAL A 98 -11.60 1.87 -7.42
CA VAL A 98 -12.27 2.76 -6.45
C VAL A 98 -13.58 3.29 -7.03
N THR A 99 -13.62 3.63 -8.31
CA THR A 99 -14.83 4.10 -9.00
C THR A 99 -15.91 3.02 -9.04
N ASP A 100 -15.53 1.78 -9.35
CA ASP A 100 -16.45 0.64 -9.37
C ASP A 100 -17.01 0.35 -7.95
N LEU A 101 -16.15 0.41 -6.92
CA LEU A 101 -16.58 0.23 -5.53
C LEU A 101 -17.49 1.35 -5.03
N ALA A 102 -17.23 2.59 -5.41
CA ALA A 102 -18.07 3.72 -5.03
C ALA A 102 -19.48 3.67 -5.63
N CYS A 103 -19.71 2.85 -6.69
CA CYS A 103 -21.02 2.61 -7.30
C CYS A 103 -21.84 3.91 -7.54
N GLY A 104 -21.21 4.92 -8.15
CA GLY A 104 -21.86 6.21 -8.37
C GLY A 104 -22.16 6.99 -7.10
N GLY A 105 -21.33 6.88 -6.09
CA GLY A 105 -21.43 7.61 -4.82
C GLY A 105 -22.27 6.91 -3.74
N ARG A 106 -22.69 5.66 -3.98
CA ARG A 106 -23.49 4.89 -3.01
C ARG A 106 -22.68 4.31 -1.87
N GLN A 107 -21.39 4.06 -2.10
CA GLN A 107 -20.48 3.51 -1.10
C GLN A 107 -19.30 4.44 -0.87
N ARG A 108 -18.99 4.71 0.38
CA ARG A 108 -17.83 5.50 0.80
C ARG A 108 -16.58 4.64 0.71
N VAL A 109 -15.48 5.20 0.21
CA VAL A 109 -14.21 4.48 0.05
C VAL A 109 -13.11 5.18 0.83
N LEU A 110 -12.51 4.48 1.78
CA LEU A 110 -11.29 4.87 2.48
C LEU A 110 -10.12 4.20 1.76
N LEU A 111 -9.21 4.98 1.21
CA LEU A 111 -8.05 4.47 0.49
C LEU A 111 -6.80 4.60 1.34
N LEU A 112 -6.12 3.48 1.62
CA LEU A 112 -4.83 3.44 2.28
C LEU A 112 -3.78 2.87 1.34
N GLY A 113 -2.70 3.61 1.10
CA GLY A 113 -1.54 3.14 0.36
C GLY A 113 -0.30 3.10 1.23
N HIS A 114 0.34 1.93 1.33
CA HIS A 114 1.60 1.76 2.05
C HIS A 114 2.79 1.93 1.11
N SER A 115 3.77 2.73 1.51
CA SER A 115 5.06 2.87 0.80
C SER A 115 4.85 3.24 -0.68
N TYR A 116 5.30 2.42 -1.63
CA TYR A 116 5.02 2.58 -3.06
C TYR A 116 3.51 2.64 -3.36
N GLY A 117 2.71 1.85 -2.65
CA GLY A 117 1.26 1.90 -2.73
C GLY A 117 0.68 3.27 -2.35
N GLY A 118 1.38 4.06 -1.54
CA GLY A 118 1.03 5.46 -1.25
C GLY A 118 1.24 6.38 -2.46
N LEU A 119 2.31 6.17 -3.24
CA LEU A 119 2.53 6.88 -4.51
C LEU A 119 1.44 6.50 -5.53
N VAL A 120 1.05 5.22 -5.59
CA VAL A 120 -0.04 4.72 -6.44
C VAL A 120 -1.39 5.30 -5.98
N ALA A 121 -1.70 5.29 -4.69
CA ALA A 121 -2.93 5.86 -4.13
C ALA A 121 -3.04 7.38 -4.39
N ARG A 122 -1.93 8.11 -4.26
CA ARG A 122 -1.83 9.51 -4.67
C ARG A 122 -2.21 9.68 -6.15
N SER A 123 -1.60 8.89 -7.04
CA SER A 123 -1.88 8.94 -8.47
C SER A 123 -3.33 8.55 -8.79
N ALA A 124 -3.94 7.64 -8.02
CA ALA A 124 -5.37 7.32 -8.17
C ALA A 124 -6.25 8.54 -7.85
N VAL A 125 -5.97 9.26 -6.76
CA VAL A 125 -6.70 10.50 -6.41
C VAL A 125 -6.51 11.57 -7.49
N LEU A 126 -5.28 11.75 -7.98
CA LEU A 126 -4.99 12.68 -9.08
C LEU A 126 -5.67 12.29 -10.40
N SER A 127 -5.99 11.00 -10.57
CA SER A 127 -6.77 10.47 -11.69
C SER A 127 -8.30 10.54 -11.48
N GLY A 128 -8.75 11.16 -10.40
CA GLY A 128 -10.17 11.39 -10.10
C GLY A 128 -10.85 10.25 -9.33
N ALA A 129 -10.14 9.37 -8.67
CA ALA A 129 -10.74 8.34 -7.81
C ALA A 129 -11.64 8.96 -6.73
N PRO A 130 -12.94 8.57 -6.63
CA PRO A 130 -13.90 9.14 -5.70
C PRO A 130 -13.72 8.56 -4.29
N VAL A 131 -12.65 8.98 -3.59
CA VAL A 131 -12.37 8.54 -2.22
C VAL A 131 -13.04 9.46 -1.19
N THR A 132 -13.45 8.88 -0.06
CA THR A 132 -13.97 9.61 1.10
C THR A 132 -12.83 10.07 2.03
N GLY A 133 -11.69 9.38 2.00
CA GLY A 133 -10.50 9.74 2.75
C GLY A 133 -9.26 9.03 2.20
N LEU A 134 -8.12 9.70 2.24
CA LEU A 134 -6.83 9.17 1.81
C LEU A 134 -5.89 8.99 2.99
N THR A 135 -5.30 7.81 3.14
CA THR A 135 -4.22 7.54 4.10
C THR A 135 -2.95 7.16 3.35
N LEU A 136 -1.88 7.93 3.56
CA LEU A 136 -0.53 7.64 3.09
C LEU A 136 0.26 7.04 4.25
N LEU A 137 0.52 5.74 4.20
CA LEU A 137 1.21 4.99 5.25
C LEU A 137 2.67 4.73 4.87
N GLY A 138 3.63 5.26 5.63
CA GLY A 138 5.06 5.05 5.37
C GLY A 138 5.47 5.46 3.94
N SER A 139 4.87 6.52 3.40
CA SER A 139 5.08 6.97 2.03
C SER A 139 5.60 8.41 1.99
N GLY A 140 6.15 8.81 0.85
CA GLY A 140 6.79 10.11 0.71
C GLY A 140 6.24 10.99 -0.40
N PRO A 141 6.82 12.20 -0.56
CA PRO A 141 6.38 13.19 -1.55
C PRO A 141 6.66 12.78 -3.00
N GLY A 142 7.62 11.91 -3.21
CA GLY A 142 8.09 11.47 -4.52
C GLY A 142 9.11 10.34 -4.36
N ALA A 143 10.17 10.34 -5.17
CA ALA A 143 11.20 9.32 -5.18
C ALA A 143 11.76 9.00 -3.78
N LEU A 144 12.12 7.75 -3.60
CA LEU A 144 12.79 7.27 -2.40
C LEU A 144 14.17 7.97 -2.27
N PRO A 145 14.47 8.63 -1.16
CA PRO A 145 15.76 9.30 -0.98
C PRO A 145 16.92 8.31 -0.95
N SER A 146 18.14 8.83 -1.08
CA SER A 146 19.35 8.03 -0.87
C SER A 146 19.36 7.43 0.53
N GLY A 147 19.70 6.15 0.66
CA GLY A 147 19.71 5.40 1.91
C GLY A 147 19.80 3.90 1.65
N ARG A 148 19.73 3.11 2.73
CA ARG A 148 19.88 1.65 2.67
C ARG A 148 18.88 0.99 1.69
N ARG A 149 17.59 1.39 1.74
CA ARG A 149 16.56 0.81 0.88
C ARG A 149 16.78 1.14 -0.59
N ARG A 150 17.17 2.39 -0.88
CA ARG A 150 17.51 2.81 -2.23
C ARG A 150 18.74 2.06 -2.75
N ALA A 151 19.79 1.93 -1.93
CA ALA A 151 20.99 1.18 -2.30
C ALA A 151 20.69 -0.30 -2.59
N LEU A 152 19.77 -0.92 -1.82
CA LEU A 152 19.35 -2.30 -2.09
C LEU A 152 18.68 -2.43 -3.46
N ILE A 153 17.80 -1.51 -3.84
CA ILE A 153 17.18 -1.47 -5.17
C ILE A 153 18.25 -1.30 -6.25
N ASP A 154 19.20 -0.40 -6.06
CA ASP A 154 20.26 -0.11 -7.02
C ASP A 154 21.23 -1.30 -7.23
N ILE A 155 21.38 -2.17 -6.20
CA ILE A 155 22.18 -3.40 -6.29
C ILE A 155 21.37 -4.54 -6.91
N THR A 156 20.11 -4.70 -6.55
CA THR A 156 19.30 -5.86 -6.97
C THR A 156 18.73 -5.71 -8.38
N GLU A 157 18.47 -4.50 -8.87
CA GLU A 157 17.89 -4.31 -10.21
C GLU A 157 18.77 -4.82 -11.34
N PRO A 158 20.08 -4.53 -11.42
CA PRO A 158 20.93 -5.11 -12.45
C PRO A 158 20.94 -6.64 -12.43
N VAL A 159 20.98 -7.23 -11.22
CA VAL A 159 20.94 -8.70 -11.05
C VAL A 159 19.60 -9.26 -11.53
N LEU A 160 18.49 -8.59 -11.20
CA LEU A 160 17.16 -8.99 -11.67
C LEU A 160 17.07 -9.00 -13.21
N ARG A 161 17.71 -8.03 -13.87
CA ARG A 161 17.75 -7.93 -15.34
C ARG A 161 18.60 -9.00 -16.01
N THR A 162 19.70 -9.41 -15.40
CA THR A 162 20.70 -10.29 -16.04
C THR A 162 20.59 -11.74 -15.59
N GLU A 163 20.31 -11.96 -14.30
CA GLU A 163 20.34 -13.28 -13.65
C GLU A 163 18.95 -13.80 -13.29
N GLY A 164 17.93 -12.92 -13.25
CA GLY A 164 16.56 -13.27 -12.96
C GLY A 164 16.16 -13.21 -11.48
N ILE A 165 14.88 -13.47 -11.25
CA ILE A 165 14.24 -13.27 -9.94
C ILE A 165 14.72 -14.25 -8.87
N GLU A 166 15.06 -15.48 -9.25
CA GLU A 166 15.53 -16.52 -8.34
C GLU A 166 16.88 -16.17 -7.71
N VAL A 167 17.80 -15.57 -8.50
CA VAL A 167 19.09 -15.12 -7.98
C VAL A 167 18.93 -13.95 -7.02
N VAL A 168 18.05 -13.01 -7.34
CA VAL A 168 17.73 -11.90 -6.41
C VAL A 168 17.13 -12.44 -5.12
N GLN A 169 16.21 -13.40 -5.18
CA GLN A 169 15.65 -14.03 -3.99
C GLN A 169 16.72 -14.67 -3.11
N GLN A 170 17.66 -15.40 -3.70
CA GLN A 170 18.77 -16.01 -2.96
C GLN A 170 19.67 -14.94 -2.29
N LEU A 171 19.93 -13.82 -2.98
CA LEU A 171 20.70 -12.71 -2.40
C LEU A 171 19.98 -12.11 -1.19
N LEU A 172 18.66 -11.90 -1.29
CA LEU A 172 17.87 -11.35 -0.19
C LEU A 172 17.87 -12.30 1.02
N GLU A 173 17.69 -13.60 0.82
CA GLU A 173 17.74 -14.61 1.89
C GLU A 173 19.08 -14.66 2.63
N THR A 174 20.18 -14.31 1.95
CA THR A 174 21.51 -14.31 2.59
C THR A 174 21.81 -13.04 3.36
N GLN A 175 21.09 -11.94 3.11
CA GLN A 175 21.31 -10.65 3.77
C GLN A 175 20.55 -10.52 5.11
N ASP A 176 19.44 -11.20 5.25
CA ASP A 176 18.63 -11.15 6.47
C ASP A 176 19.21 -12.08 7.53
N GLY A 177 20.06 -11.50 8.40
CA GLY A 177 20.75 -12.22 9.49
C GLY A 177 19.84 -12.76 10.60
N ILE A 178 18.50 -12.59 10.48
CA ILE A 178 17.49 -13.10 11.41
C ILE A 178 16.61 -14.07 10.61
N ALA A 179 16.60 -15.35 11.02
CA ALA A 179 15.75 -16.35 10.38
C ALA A 179 14.28 -16.07 10.67
N GLU A 180 13.51 -15.81 9.63
CA GLU A 180 12.06 -15.69 9.74
C GLU A 180 11.42 -17.04 10.11
N PRO A 181 10.28 -17.05 10.82
CA PRO A 181 9.51 -18.27 11.03
C PRO A 181 9.22 -18.98 9.70
N PRO A 182 9.33 -20.32 9.64
CA PRO A 182 9.26 -21.06 8.35
C PRO A 182 8.03 -20.72 7.50
N ALA A 183 6.87 -20.51 8.11
CA ALA A 183 5.64 -20.18 7.39
C ALA A 183 5.70 -18.78 6.77
N LEU A 184 6.29 -17.81 7.48
CA LEU A 184 6.49 -16.47 6.94
C LEU A 184 7.54 -16.48 5.83
N ALA A 185 8.68 -17.14 6.03
CA ALA A 185 9.72 -17.27 5.01
C ALA A 185 9.18 -17.89 3.72
N ALA A 186 8.34 -18.93 3.83
CA ALA A 186 7.67 -19.55 2.69
C ALA A 186 6.74 -18.58 1.96
N LEU A 187 5.95 -17.78 2.68
CA LEU A 187 5.08 -16.76 2.09
C LEU A 187 5.90 -15.68 1.39
N LEU A 188 6.92 -15.13 2.05
CA LEU A 188 7.75 -14.06 1.49
C LEU A 188 8.46 -14.51 0.21
N ARG A 189 9.00 -15.74 0.23
CA ARG A 189 9.61 -16.37 -0.94
C ARG A 189 8.59 -16.57 -2.07
N ALA A 190 7.44 -17.16 -1.78
CA ALA A 190 6.41 -17.44 -2.78
C ALA A 190 5.94 -16.16 -3.45
N ARG A 191 5.60 -15.12 -2.68
CA ARG A 191 5.12 -13.84 -3.23
C ARG A 191 6.17 -13.14 -4.09
N PHE A 192 7.44 -13.15 -3.68
CA PHE A 192 8.50 -12.52 -4.46
C PHE A 192 8.70 -13.25 -5.78
N LEU A 193 8.86 -14.57 -5.76
CA LEU A 193 9.08 -15.38 -6.95
C LEU A 193 7.89 -15.40 -7.92
N SER A 194 6.66 -15.19 -7.42
CA SER A 194 5.46 -15.09 -8.25
C SER A 194 5.24 -13.68 -8.81
N SER A 195 5.99 -12.68 -8.37
CA SER A 195 5.87 -11.32 -8.88
C SER A 195 6.42 -11.21 -10.30
N ALA A 196 5.75 -10.40 -11.13
CA ALA A 196 6.23 -10.11 -12.48
C ALA A 196 7.57 -9.37 -12.45
N THR A 197 8.58 -9.86 -13.15
CA THR A 197 9.89 -9.20 -13.26
C THR A 197 9.74 -7.76 -13.77
N ALA A 198 8.92 -7.53 -14.81
CA ALA A 198 8.63 -6.19 -15.30
C ALA A 198 8.01 -5.29 -14.23
N GLY A 199 7.17 -5.88 -13.34
CA GLY A 199 6.57 -5.19 -12.20
C GLY A 199 7.62 -4.73 -11.18
N LEU A 200 8.50 -5.63 -10.78
CA LEU A 200 9.59 -5.31 -9.86
C LEU A 200 10.52 -4.23 -10.43
N LEU A 201 10.87 -4.33 -11.71
CA LEU A 201 11.72 -3.35 -12.40
C LEU A 201 11.03 -1.99 -12.55
N GLY A 202 9.77 -1.96 -13.00
CA GLY A 202 9.02 -0.72 -13.19
C GLY A 202 8.74 0.01 -11.88
N MET A 203 8.37 -0.70 -10.81
CA MET A 203 8.20 -0.11 -9.48
C MET A 203 9.53 0.40 -8.91
N ALA A 204 10.65 -0.30 -9.16
CA ALA A 204 11.98 0.17 -8.79
C ALA A 204 12.36 1.48 -9.52
N ILE A 205 12.02 1.61 -10.82
CA ILE A 205 12.17 2.85 -11.57
C ILE A 205 11.31 3.95 -10.92
N GLY A 206 10.03 3.67 -10.62
CA GLY A 206 9.15 4.62 -9.94
C GLY A 206 9.72 5.09 -8.60
N LEU A 207 10.23 4.19 -7.76
CA LEU A 207 10.89 4.56 -6.50
C LEU A 207 12.11 5.46 -6.70
N ARG A 208 12.75 5.43 -7.85
CA ARG A 208 13.93 6.26 -8.15
C ARG A 208 13.60 7.60 -8.79
N THR A 209 12.50 7.68 -9.52
CA THR A 209 12.27 8.79 -10.45
C THR A 209 10.97 9.55 -10.21
N GLU A 210 10.10 9.04 -9.32
CA GLU A 210 8.79 9.66 -9.09
C GLU A 210 8.94 11.11 -8.63
N PRO A 211 8.33 12.08 -9.31
CA PRO A 211 8.40 13.49 -8.93
C PRO A 211 7.62 13.78 -7.65
N ASP A 212 8.00 14.87 -6.96
CA ASP A 212 7.20 15.41 -5.86
C ASP A 212 5.91 16.04 -6.42
N ARG A 213 4.78 15.42 -6.15
CA ARG A 213 3.45 15.86 -6.58
C ARG A 213 2.54 16.28 -5.41
N VAL A 214 3.14 16.62 -4.28
CA VAL A 214 2.37 17.01 -3.07
C VAL A 214 1.49 18.24 -3.31
N THR A 215 1.96 19.21 -4.07
CA THR A 215 1.19 20.44 -4.38
C THR A 215 -0.05 20.12 -5.22
N GLU A 216 0.09 19.25 -6.21
CA GLU A 216 -1.03 18.80 -7.05
C GLU A 216 -2.05 18.02 -6.22
N LEU A 217 -1.56 17.07 -5.39
CA LEU A 217 -2.42 16.28 -4.50
C LEU A 217 -3.17 17.19 -3.50
N ALA A 218 -2.49 18.16 -2.88
CA ALA A 218 -3.12 19.09 -1.95
C ALA A 218 -4.23 19.91 -2.62
N ALA A 219 -4.04 20.33 -3.88
CA ALA A 219 -5.06 21.02 -4.64
C ALA A 219 -6.27 20.11 -4.94
N ALA A 220 -6.02 18.87 -5.40
CA ALA A 220 -7.06 17.88 -5.69
C ALA A 220 -7.90 17.55 -4.46
N LEU A 221 -7.25 17.26 -3.33
CA LEU A 221 -7.93 16.93 -2.06
C LEU A 221 -8.80 18.10 -1.57
N ARG A 222 -8.28 19.34 -1.60
CA ARG A 222 -9.08 20.53 -1.22
C ARG A 222 -10.28 20.73 -2.12
N THR A 223 -10.11 20.60 -3.43
CA THR A 223 -11.21 20.77 -4.38
C THR A 223 -12.32 19.72 -4.18
N ALA A 224 -11.92 18.50 -3.86
CA ALA A 224 -12.85 17.39 -3.62
C ALA A 224 -13.41 17.36 -2.17
N GLY A 225 -12.88 18.17 -1.25
CA GLY A 225 -13.23 18.11 0.18
C GLY A 225 -12.80 16.81 0.86
N VAL A 226 -11.76 16.15 0.35
CA VAL A 226 -11.28 14.85 0.84
C VAL A 226 -10.23 15.04 1.92
N PRO A 227 -10.44 14.52 3.15
CA PRO A 227 -9.45 14.55 4.20
C PRO A 227 -8.28 13.60 3.91
N CYS A 228 -7.11 13.93 4.47
CA CYS A 228 -5.89 13.15 4.29
C CYS A 228 -5.21 12.88 5.64
N LEU A 229 -4.65 11.69 5.77
CA LEU A 229 -3.79 11.27 6.88
C LEU A 229 -2.43 10.85 6.33
N VAL A 230 -1.36 11.35 6.91
CA VAL A 230 -0.02 10.81 6.75
C VAL A 230 0.34 10.05 8.01
N ALA A 231 0.42 8.72 7.90
CA ALA A 231 0.77 7.83 8.99
C ALA A 231 2.13 7.17 8.73
N PHE A 232 2.96 7.03 9.75
CA PHE A 232 4.28 6.42 9.60
C PHE A 232 4.77 5.83 10.93
N GLY A 233 5.68 4.86 10.83
CA GLY A 233 6.36 4.32 12.02
C GLY A 233 7.32 5.34 12.63
N GLU A 234 7.47 5.26 13.95
CA GLU A 234 8.38 6.11 14.72
C GLU A 234 9.82 6.07 14.18
N PHE A 235 10.22 4.91 13.64
CA PHE A 235 11.58 4.65 13.14
C PHE A 235 11.62 4.42 11.63
N ASP A 236 10.67 5.00 10.86
CA ASP A 236 10.63 4.80 9.41
C ASP A 236 11.95 5.24 8.74
N ASP A 237 12.58 4.30 8.04
CA ASP A 237 13.88 4.43 7.40
C ASP A 237 13.81 4.57 5.87
N ALA A 238 12.60 4.53 5.27
CA ALA A 238 12.41 4.68 3.84
C ALA A 238 12.32 6.16 3.44
N TRP A 239 11.27 6.84 3.85
CA TRP A 239 11.23 8.30 3.81
C TRP A 239 11.43 8.82 5.22
N PRO A 240 12.48 9.63 5.49
CA PRO A 240 12.75 10.14 6.83
C PRO A 240 11.52 10.77 7.46
N VAL A 241 11.29 10.54 8.75
CA VAL A 241 10.14 11.09 9.49
C VAL A 241 9.97 12.61 9.29
N PRO A 242 11.04 13.44 9.29
CA PRO A 242 10.89 14.87 8.97
C PRO A 242 10.33 15.13 7.58
N THR A 243 10.68 14.32 6.58
CA THR A 243 10.15 14.45 5.20
C THR A 243 8.66 14.14 5.16
N GLN A 244 8.21 13.09 5.84
CA GLN A 244 6.79 12.73 5.91
C GLN A 244 5.98 13.80 6.67
N ARG A 245 6.51 14.37 7.75
CA ARG A 245 5.90 15.50 8.47
C ARG A 245 5.79 16.74 7.59
N ALA A 246 6.85 17.08 6.84
CA ALA A 246 6.82 18.21 5.90
C ALA A 246 5.80 17.98 4.77
N MET A 247 5.68 16.75 4.26
CA MET A 247 4.64 16.37 3.30
C MET A 247 3.24 16.57 3.89
N ALA A 248 2.99 16.10 5.11
CA ALA A 248 1.70 16.25 5.78
C ALA A 248 1.30 17.72 5.93
N LEU A 249 2.22 18.58 6.35
CA LEU A 249 1.98 20.03 6.46
C LEU A 249 1.60 20.65 5.10
N ARG A 250 2.30 20.28 4.02
CA ARG A 250 2.00 20.77 2.66
C ARG A 250 0.65 20.28 2.16
N LEU A 251 0.22 19.09 2.56
CA LEU A 251 -1.09 18.50 2.24
C LEU A 251 -2.22 19.10 3.07
N GLY A 252 -1.93 19.73 4.22
CA GLY A 252 -2.94 20.03 5.23
C GLY A 252 -3.52 18.75 5.86
N ALA A 253 -2.72 17.69 5.92
CA ALA A 253 -3.13 16.37 6.39
C ALA A 253 -2.95 16.23 7.91
N GLU A 254 -3.76 15.37 8.52
CA GLU A 254 -3.52 14.86 9.86
C GLU A 254 -2.24 14.01 9.89
N ILE A 255 -1.62 13.90 11.06
CA ILE A 255 -0.41 13.08 11.25
C ILE A 255 -0.69 12.03 12.30
N ALA A 256 -0.31 10.79 12.03
CA ALA A 256 -0.24 9.71 13.00
C ALA A 256 1.14 9.06 13.03
N VAL A 257 1.71 8.92 14.22
CA VAL A 257 2.96 8.19 14.43
C VAL A 257 2.63 6.86 15.09
N VAL A 258 3.09 5.77 14.49
CA VAL A 258 2.89 4.43 15.04
C VAL A 258 4.11 4.08 15.91
N PRO A 259 3.95 4.01 17.24
CA PRO A 259 5.07 3.78 18.14
C PRO A 259 5.67 2.39 17.93
N GLY A 260 6.99 2.29 18.07
CA GLY A 260 7.73 1.03 17.97
C GLY A 260 7.77 0.43 16.56
N ALA A 261 7.16 1.06 15.55
CA ALA A 261 7.20 0.60 14.17
C ALA A 261 8.26 1.38 13.35
N ALA A 262 8.83 0.71 12.36
CA ALA A 262 9.69 1.30 11.35
C ALA A 262 8.89 1.57 10.05
N HIS A 263 9.29 0.97 8.93
CA HIS A 263 8.68 1.28 7.62
C HIS A 263 7.33 0.61 7.38
N SER A 264 7.06 -0.52 8.01
CA SER A 264 5.89 -1.37 7.73
C SER A 264 4.96 -1.50 8.93
N PRO A 265 4.31 -0.42 9.40
CA PRO A 265 3.50 -0.44 10.63
C PRO A 265 2.40 -1.51 10.65
N ALA A 266 1.83 -1.85 9.47
CA ALA A 266 0.80 -2.88 9.36
C ALA A 266 1.30 -4.28 9.74
N THR A 267 2.61 -4.53 9.61
CA THR A 267 3.24 -5.80 9.96
C THR A 267 4.04 -5.74 11.26
N GLU A 268 4.57 -4.58 11.61
CA GLU A 268 5.46 -4.39 12.75
C GLU A 268 4.70 -4.08 14.04
N ASN A 269 3.64 -3.27 13.96
CA ASN A 269 2.75 -2.96 15.10
C ASN A 269 1.32 -2.67 14.64
N PRO A 270 0.58 -3.72 14.19
CA PRO A 270 -0.77 -3.56 13.65
C PRO A 270 -1.77 -2.97 14.66
N ASP A 271 -1.66 -3.31 15.95
CA ASP A 271 -2.56 -2.80 16.99
C ASP A 271 -2.41 -1.29 17.14
N ALA A 272 -1.20 -0.77 17.26
CA ALA A 272 -0.96 0.68 17.36
C ALA A 272 -1.34 1.41 16.07
N LEU A 273 -1.20 0.77 14.90
CA LEU A 273 -1.69 1.33 13.65
C LEU A 273 -3.23 1.44 13.66
N LEU A 274 -3.94 0.41 14.09
CA LEU A 274 -5.40 0.43 14.22
C LEU A 274 -5.89 1.49 15.20
N ASP A 275 -5.22 1.64 16.35
CA ASP A 275 -5.52 2.68 17.33
C ASP A 275 -5.36 4.09 16.75
N ALA A 276 -4.42 4.28 15.85
CA ALA A 276 -4.23 5.55 15.15
C ALA A 276 -5.25 5.78 14.03
N LEU A 277 -5.58 4.76 13.24
CA LEU A 277 -6.45 4.87 12.06
C LEU A 277 -7.93 5.00 12.40
N LEU A 278 -8.46 4.12 13.28
CA LEU A 278 -9.90 3.98 13.48
C LEU A 278 -10.58 5.25 14.00
N PRO A 279 -10.03 6.00 14.98
CA PRO A 279 -10.65 7.25 15.43
C PRO A 279 -10.73 8.30 14.30
N ILE A 280 -9.71 8.38 13.45
CA ILE A 280 -9.64 9.34 12.35
C ILE A 280 -10.63 8.95 11.26
N TRP A 281 -10.63 7.71 10.81
CA TRP A 281 -11.55 7.21 9.79
C TRP A 281 -13.02 7.32 10.23
N ARG A 282 -13.34 7.05 11.48
CA ARG A 282 -14.70 7.25 12.01
C ARG A 282 -15.14 8.71 11.91
N ARG A 283 -14.27 9.67 12.24
CA ARG A 283 -14.59 11.11 12.08
C ARG A 283 -14.86 11.45 10.61
N TRP A 284 -14.05 10.96 9.69
CA TRP A 284 -14.26 11.20 8.27
C TRP A 284 -15.60 10.64 7.77
N LEU A 285 -15.99 9.49 8.28
CA LEU A 285 -17.26 8.85 7.93
C LEU A 285 -18.49 9.51 8.58
N THR A 286 -18.32 10.30 9.62
CA THR A 286 -19.43 11.02 10.29
C THR A 286 -19.57 12.48 9.82
N ALA A 287 -18.54 13.05 9.24
CA ALA A 287 -18.51 14.45 8.78
C ALA A 287 -19.07 14.68 7.35
N SER A 288 -19.51 13.60 6.69
CA SER A 288 -19.97 13.59 5.28
C SER A 288 -21.48 13.76 5.15
#